data_1cf0e50e7dc1b5ba6c8efbc637f1499d
#
_entry.id   1cf0e50e7dc1b5ba6c8efbc637f1499d
#
_cell.length_a   1.000
_cell.length_b   1.000
_cell.length_c   1.000
_cell.angle_alpha   90.00
_cell.angle_beta   90.00
_cell.angle_gamma   90.00
#
_symmetry.space_group_name_H-M   'P 1'
#
loop_
_entity.id
_entity.type
_entity.pdbx_description
1 polymer ?
#
loop_
_entity_poly.entity_id
_entity_poly.type
_entity_poly.pdbx_seq_one_letter_code
_entity_poly.pdbx_strand_id
1 'polypeptide(L)'
;MNQHSKIVNRRNFLKATAGLSLALTIAPDALSLIDDAFADAPAEYAPNVWLTIAPDGIITMVAPAAEMGQGSFTSLPVIIAEELDADWSKVRPVFPTEWDDKKFGNPGYNYTFQTSASASVTGYFTSLRLAGAQARRVLLDAVAAKWAVPVSELSTEPSVIVHKASGRRIGYGEVAAFAAVPAELPKIDPSDLKPTLSLIHI
;
A
#
# COMPACT_ATOMS: atom_id res chain seq x y z
N MET A 1 4.78 27.88 -31.22
CA MET A 1 4.75 28.28 -29.81
C MET A 1 5.45 27.16 -29.02
N ASN A 2 6.71 27.41 -28.61
CA ASN A 2 7.55 26.44 -27.89
C ASN A 2 7.25 26.51 -26.40
N GLN A 3 6.64 25.47 -25.84
CA GLN A 3 6.58 25.30 -24.39
C GLN A 3 7.93 24.72 -23.94
N HIS A 4 8.76 25.53 -23.34
CA HIS A 4 9.95 25.08 -22.62
C HIS A 4 9.52 24.43 -21.31
N SER A 5 9.65 23.12 -21.20
CA SER A 5 9.56 22.41 -19.92
C SER A 5 10.67 22.95 -19.00
N LYS A 6 10.29 23.63 -17.93
CA LYS A 6 11.25 24.09 -16.90
C LYS A 6 11.76 22.85 -16.15
N ILE A 7 12.97 22.43 -16.48
CA ILE A 7 13.70 21.41 -15.71
C ILE A 7 14.02 22.04 -14.35
N VAL A 8 13.34 21.56 -13.31
CA VAL A 8 13.64 21.94 -11.92
C VAL A 8 14.92 21.22 -11.52
N ASN A 9 16.03 21.94 -11.37
CA ASN A 9 17.28 21.34 -10.90
C ASN A 9 17.27 21.19 -9.36
N ARG A 10 18.08 20.24 -8.83
CA ARG A 10 18.17 19.92 -7.39
C ARG A 10 18.40 21.16 -6.50
N ARG A 11 19.17 22.13 -6.97
CA ARG A 11 19.48 23.35 -6.22
C ARG A 11 18.26 24.27 -6.08
N ASN A 12 17.42 24.37 -7.10
CA ASN A 12 16.18 25.14 -7.06
C ASN A 12 15.10 24.44 -6.22
N PHE A 13 15.07 23.11 -6.24
CA PHE A 13 14.21 22.32 -5.35
C PHE A 13 14.58 22.55 -3.87
N LEU A 14 15.87 22.44 -3.51
CA LEU A 14 16.34 22.66 -2.15
C LEU A 14 16.14 24.11 -1.66
N LYS A 15 16.21 25.09 -2.55
CA LYS A 15 15.90 26.49 -2.20
C LYS A 15 14.41 26.69 -1.94
N ALA A 16 13.55 26.02 -2.69
CA ALA A 16 12.10 26.09 -2.49
C ALA A 16 11.69 25.42 -1.15
N THR A 17 12.28 24.25 -0.83
CA THR A 17 12.02 23.57 0.46
C THR A 17 12.60 24.32 1.66
N ALA A 18 13.77 24.95 1.54
CA ALA A 18 14.32 25.79 2.61
C ALA A 18 13.46 27.05 2.84
N GLY A 19 12.95 27.66 1.77
CA GLY A 19 12.02 28.79 1.85
C GLY A 19 10.70 28.41 2.52
N LEU A 20 10.19 27.22 2.23
CA LEU A 20 8.97 26.67 2.83
C LEU A 20 9.15 26.39 4.34
N SER A 21 10.28 25.80 4.72
CA SER A 21 10.61 25.55 6.14
C SER A 21 10.76 26.85 6.94
N LEU A 22 11.29 27.93 6.34
CA LEU A 22 11.37 29.24 6.98
C LEU A 22 9.98 29.91 7.11
N ALA A 23 9.12 29.75 6.11
CA ALA A 23 7.77 30.29 6.13
C ALA A 23 6.92 29.63 7.23
N LEU A 24 7.10 28.32 7.47
CA LEU A 24 6.40 27.60 8.53
C LEU A 24 6.77 28.08 9.95
N THR A 25 8.00 28.58 10.13
CA THR A 25 8.49 29.09 11.41
C THR A 25 8.11 30.56 11.66
N ILE A 26 7.80 31.33 10.62
CA ILE A 26 7.58 32.79 10.71
C ILE A 26 6.11 33.19 10.51
N ALA A 27 5.30 32.37 9.82
CA ALA A 27 3.91 32.69 9.54
C ALA A 27 3.01 31.45 9.76
N PRO A 28 2.26 31.38 10.87
CA PRO A 28 1.33 30.29 11.14
C PRO A 28 0.27 30.09 10.04
N ASP A 29 -0.06 31.15 9.31
CA ASP A 29 -1.08 31.11 8.25
C ASP A 29 -0.54 30.52 6.93
N ALA A 30 0.76 30.21 6.83
CA ALA A 30 1.33 29.57 5.66
C ALA A 30 0.94 28.09 5.50
N LEU A 31 0.33 27.48 6.54
CA LEU A 31 -0.22 26.12 6.42
C LEU A 31 -1.34 26.05 5.37
N SER A 32 -2.18 27.09 5.27
CA SER A 32 -3.27 27.13 4.29
C SER A 32 -2.80 27.16 2.83
N LEU A 33 -1.60 27.73 2.57
CA LEU A 33 -0.99 27.76 1.24
C LEU A 33 -0.38 26.41 0.83
N ILE A 34 -0.10 25.55 1.81
CA ILE A 34 0.41 24.19 1.58
C ILE A 34 -0.75 23.26 1.25
N ASP A 35 -1.88 23.38 1.93
CA ASP A 35 -3.08 22.60 1.66
C ASP A 35 -3.58 22.81 0.22
N ASP A 36 -3.54 24.04 -0.31
CA ASP A 36 -3.92 24.32 -1.69
C ASP A 36 -2.93 23.75 -2.74
N ALA A 37 -1.64 23.65 -2.39
CA ALA A 37 -0.62 23.12 -3.30
C ALA A 37 -0.62 21.58 -3.42
N PHE A 38 -1.20 20.89 -2.44
CA PHE A 38 -1.32 19.43 -2.39
C PHE A 38 -2.76 18.93 -2.52
N ALA A 39 -3.74 19.84 -2.62
CA ALA A 39 -5.16 19.51 -2.71
C ALA A 39 -5.56 18.74 -3.98
N ASP A 40 -4.73 18.75 -5.02
CA ASP A 40 -5.01 18.10 -6.33
C ASP A 40 -4.41 16.68 -6.48
N ALA A 41 -3.67 16.16 -5.49
CA ALA A 41 -3.25 14.78 -5.54
C ALA A 41 -4.42 13.88 -5.11
N PRO A 42 -4.90 12.96 -5.97
CA PRO A 42 -5.97 12.04 -5.57
C PRO A 42 -5.52 11.26 -4.33
N ALA A 43 -6.34 11.30 -3.27
CA ALA A 43 -6.02 10.62 -2.03
C ALA A 43 -5.84 9.12 -2.29
N GLU A 44 -4.69 8.58 -1.91
CA GLU A 44 -4.44 7.15 -1.96
C GLU A 44 -5.23 6.45 -0.85
N TYR A 45 -5.87 5.33 -1.19
CA TYR A 45 -6.55 4.50 -0.22
C TYR A 45 -5.58 3.57 0.49
N ALA A 46 -5.43 3.72 1.80
CA ALA A 46 -4.52 2.92 2.62
C ALA A 46 -5.28 1.96 3.54
N PRO A 47 -5.60 0.73 3.10
CA PRO A 47 -6.34 -0.25 3.90
C PRO A 47 -5.60 -0.69 5.17
N ASN A 48 -4.30 -0.57 5.20
CA ASN A 48 -3.45 -0.76 6.38
C ASN A 48 -2.09 -0.06 6.18
N VAL A 49 -1.21 -0.17 7.18
CA VAL A 49 0.12 0.49 7.15
C VAL A 49 1.09 -0.08 6.10
N TRP A 50 0.80 -1.26 5.54
CA TRP A 50 1.71 -1.97 4.64
C TRP A 50 1.51 -1.64 3.17
N LEU A 51 0.34 -1.08 2.82
CA LEU A 51 0.05 -0.78 1.42
C LEU A 51 -0.92 0.39 1.25
N THR A 52 -0.78 1.06 0.10
CA THR A 52 -1.76 2.04 -0.41
C THR A 52 -2.19 1.66 -1.81
N ILE A 53 -3.39 2.05 -2.20
CA ILE A 53 -3.97 1.82 -3.53
C ILE A 53 -4.38 3.17 -4.11
N ALA A 54 -3.75 3.55 -5.20
CA ALA A 54 -4.08 4.77 -5.92
C ALA A 54 -5.31 4.56 -6.83
N PRO A 55 -6.05 5.63 -7.18
CA PRO A 55 -7.22 5.53 -8.08
C PRO A 55 -6.91 4.97 -9.47
N ASP A 56 -5.68 5.10 -9.96
CA ASP A 56 -5.19 4.49 -11.21
C ASP A 56 -4.91 2.98 -11.09
N GLY A 57 -5.05 2.42 -9.89
CA GLY A 57 -4.84 1.02 -9.58
C GLY A 57 -3.39 0.64 -9.25
N ILE A 58 -2.48 1.60 -9.17
CA ILE A 58 -1.11 1.35 -8.66
C ILE A 58 -1.19 1.03 -7.16
N ILE A 59 -0.45 0.00 -6.76
CA ILE A 59 -0.41 -0.49 -5.37
C ILE A 59 1.01 -0.29 -4.85
N THR A 60 1.18 0.66 -3.95
CA THR A 60 2.45 0.88 -3.26
C THR A 60 2.52 -0.04 -2.04
N MET A 61 3.58 -0.83 -1.90
CA MET A 61 3.76 -1.78 -0.80
C MET A 61 5.06 -1.51 -0.07
N VAL A 62 5.01 -1.50 1.26
CA VAL A 62 6.18 -1.28 2.11
C VAL A 62 7.00 -2.55 2.23
N ALA A 63 8.29 -2.46 1.89
CA ALA A 63 9.30 -3.49 2.10
C ALA A 63 10.20 -3.09 3.28
N PRO A 64 9.98 -3.62 4.49
CA PRO A 64 10.58 -3.08 5.71
C PRO A 64 12.02 -3.57 5.98
N ALA A 65 12.58 -4.45 5.16
CA ALA A 65 13.93 -4.95 5.35
C ALA A 65 14.95 -4.21 4.46
N ALA A 66 16.16 -4.05 4.95
CA ALA A 66 17.25 -3.50 4.14
C ALA A 66 17.55 -4.42 2.93
N GLU A 67 17.79 -3.82 1.77
CA GLU A 67 18.18 -4.53 0.55
C GLU A 67 19.69 -4.40 0.34
N MET A 68 20.37 -5.54 0.27
CA MET A 68 21.82 -5.66 0.08
C MET A 68 22.15 -6.60 -1.10
N GLY A 69 21.18 -6.86 -1.97
CA GLY A 69 21.27 -7.80 -3.08
C GLY A 69 20.66 -9.18 -2.77
N GLN A 70 20.03 -9.36 -1.59
CA GLN A 70 19.40 -10.64 -1.20
C GLN A 70 17.94 -10.76 -1.68
N GLY A 71 17.35 -9.72 -2.29
CA GLY A 71 16.02 -9.74 -2.90
C GLY A 71 14.86 -9.53 -1.95
N SER A 72 15.09 -9.09 -0.70
CA SER A 72 14.02 -8.82 0.28
C SER A 72 13.09 -7.69 -0.16
N PHE A 73 13.61 -6.70 -0.88
CA PHE A 73 12.84 -5.59 -1.42
C PHE A 73 11.74 -6.03 -2.40
N THR A 74 11.91 -7.18 -3.04
CA THR A 74 10.91 -7.79 -3.93
C THR A 74 10.11 -8.86 -3.21
N SER A 75 10.76 -9.78 -2.48
CA SER A 75 10.10 -10.95 -1.91
C SER A 75 9.09 -10.60 -0.80
N LEU A 76 9.32 -9.55 -0.02
CA LEU A 76 8.36 -9.14 1.02
C LEU A 76 7.06 -8.59 0.43
N PRO A 77 7.07 -7.65 -0.53
CA PRO A 77 5.85 -7.25 -1.24
C PRO A 77 5.12 -8.37 -1.98
N VAL A 78 5.85 -9.37 -2.51
CA VAL A 78 5.22 -10.55 -3.15
C VAL A 78 4.30 -11.29 -2.18
N ILE A 79 4.67 -11.41 -0.91
CA ILE A 79 3.84 -12.05 0.11
C ILE A 79 2.52 -11.31 0.32
N ILE A 80 2.56 -9.97 0.36
CA ILE A 80 1.36 -9.12 0.45
C ILE A 80 0.52 -9.27 -0.81
N ALA A 81 1.16 -9.15 -1.98
CA ALA A 81 0.51 -9.18 -3.29
C ALA A 81 -0.24 -10.48 -3.53
N GLU A 82 0.33 -11.61 -3.10
CA GLU A 82 -0.29 -12.93 -3.18
C GLU A 82 -1.61 -12.99 -2.43
N GLU A 83 -1.62 -12.60 -1.15
CA GLU A 83 -2.84 -12.65 -0.34
C GLU A 83 -3.86 -11.60 -0.77
N LEU A 84 -3.41 -10.46 -1.32
CA LEU A 84 -4.27 -9.41 -1.83
C LEU A 84 -4.89 -9.76 -3.20
N ASP A 85 -4.38 -10.74 -3.94
CA ASP A 85 -4.63 -10.95 -5.37
C ASP A 85 -4.24 -9.72 -6.21
N ALA A 86 -3.09 -9.12 -5.94
CA ALA A 86 -2.63 -7.98 -6.69
C ALA A 86 -2.06 -8.38 -8.07
N ASP A 87 -2.38 -7.60 -9.08
CA ASP A 87 -1.64 -7.62 -10.35
C ASP A 87 -0.21 -7.12 -10.10
N TRP A 88 0.78 -8.01 -10.18
CA TRP A 88 2.17 -7.68 -9.89
C TRP A 88 2.72 -6.53 -10.75
N SER A 89 2.23 -6.37 -11.97
CA SER A 89 2.64 -5.28 -12.85
C SER A 89 2.29 -3.88 -12.30
N LYS A 90 1.30 -3.81 -11.41
CA LYS A 90 0.82 -2.61 -10.73
C LYS A 90 1.47 -2.37 -9.37
N VAL A 91 2.25 -3.32 -8.86
CA VAL A 91 2.91 -3.20 -7.55
C VAL A 91 4.15 -2.31 -7.64
N ARG A 92 4.32 -1.44 -6.66
CA ARG A 92 5.48 -0.57 -6.48
C ARG A 92 6.02 -0.74 -5.06
N PRO A 93 7.10 -1.52 -4.89
CA PRO A 93 7.78 -1.62 -3.60
C PRO A 93 8.40 -0.28 -3.19
N VAL A 94 8.32 0.04 -1.91
CA VAL A 94 8.98 1.21 -1.31
C VAL A 94 9.57 0.84 0.04
N PHE A 95 10.61 1.54 0.47
CA PHE A 95 11.06 1.46 1.85
C PHE A 95 10.11 2.27 2.76
N PRO A 96 10.01 1.93 4.06
CA PRO A 96 9.26 2.76 4.99
C PRO A 96 9.82 4.19 5.01
N THR A 97 8.93 5.17 5.04
CA THR A 97 9.30 6.59 5.13
C THR A 97 9.72 6.97 6.54
N GLU A 98 9.29 6.22 7.53
CA GLU A 98 9.62 6.33 8.94
C GLU A 98 10.07 4.97 9.48
N TRP A 99 11.07 4.97 10.36
CA TRP A 99 11.57 3.75 11.00
C TRP A 99 10.87 3.57 12.36
N ASP A 100 9.60 3.16 12.30
CA ASP A 100 8.80 2.86 13.49
C ASP A 100 8.79 1.35 13.73
N ASP A 101 9.52 0.89 14.74
CA ASP A 101 9.61 -0.50 15.15
C ASP A 101 8.23 -1.12 15.42
N LYS A 102 7.30 -0.34 15.99
CA LYS A 102 5.95 -0.84 16.31
C LYS A 102 5.12 -1.11 15.07
N LYS A 103 5.36 -0.35 13.99
CA LYS A 103 4.64 -0.49 12.72
C LYS A 103 5.29 -1.52 11.81
N PHE A 104 6.61 -1.43 11.65
CA PHE A 104 7.33 -2.11 10.58
C PHE A 104 8.46 -3.02 11.09
N GLY A 105 8.67 -3.13 12.40
CA GLY A 105 9.71 -3.98 12.97
C GLY A 105 9.48 -5.46 12.67
N ASN A 106 10.58 -6.21 12.57
CA ASN A 106 10.55 -7.63 12.27
C ASN A 106 10.08 -8.45 13.48
N PRO A 107 8.93 -9.15 13.38
CA PRO A 107 8.44 -9.99 14.47
C PRO A 107 9.43 -11.06 14.91
N GLY A 108 10.28 -11.57 14.00
CA GLY A 108 11.35 -12.52 14.30
C GLY A 108 12.46 -11.95 15.20
N TYR A 109 12.52 -10.63 15.35
CA TYR A 109 13.46 -9.90 16.20
C TYR A 109 12.76 -9.00 17.23
N ASN A 110 11.68 -9.49 17.80
CA ASN A 110 10.90 -8.74 18.79
C ASN A 110 10.51 -7.32 18.31
N TYR A 111 10.09 -7.24 17.06
CA TYR A 111 9.66 -5.99 16.40
C TYR A 111 10.75 -4.91 16.33
N THR A 112 12.02 -5.28 16.17
CA THR A 112 13.09 -4.34 15.86
C THR A 112 13.42 -4.37 14.36
N PHE A 113 13.93 -3.26 13.82
CA PHE A 113 14.47 -3.22 12.47
C PHE A 113 15.80 -3.95 12.41
N GLN A 114 15.76 -5.22 12.06
CA GLN A 114 16.95 -6.02 11.90
C GLN A 114 16.88 -6.86 10.62
N THR A 115 17.94 -6.76 9.82
CA THR A 115 18.13 -7.56 8.61
C THR A 115 19.37 -8.39 8.78
N SER A 116 19.21 -9.64 9.24
CA SER A 116 20.32 -10.56 9.51
C SER A 116 19.82 -12.01 9.57
N ALA A 117 20.73 -12.97 9.70
CA ALA A 117 20.48 -14.38 9.94
C ALA A 117 19.39 -15.02 9.03
N SER A 118 19.23 -14.53 7.80
CA SER A 118 18.20 -14.99 6.83
C SER A 118 16.76 -14.88 7.34
N ALA A 119 16.48 -13.98 8.31
CA ALA A 119 15.19 -13.88 8.95
C ALA A 119 14.27 -12.77 8.36
N SER A 120 14.64 -12.13 7.26
CA SER A 120 13.78 -11.12 6.65
C SER A 120 12.46 -11.74 6.17
N VAL A 121 12.49 -12.74 5.31
CA VAL A 121 11.27 -13.38 4.80
C VAL A 121 10.55 -14.14 5.90
N THR A 122 11.24 -14.99 6.65
CA THR A 122 10.63 -15.85 7.68
C THR A 122 10.01 -15.04 8.82
N GLY A 123 10.67 -13.96 9.25
CA GLY A 123 10.19 -13.12 10.35
C GLY A 123 8.96 -12.28 9.98
N TYR A 124 8.89 -11.76 8.75
CA TYR A 124 7.75 -10.98 8.29
C TYR A 124 6.62 -11.81 7.67
N PHE A 125 6.84 -13.08 7.34
CA PHE A 125 5.96 -13.91 6.52
C PHE A 125 4.49 -13.87 6.95
N THR A 126 4.22 -14.18 8.22
CA THR A 126 2.84 -14.21 8.73
C THR A 126 2.20 -12.82 8.75
N SER A 127 2.94 -11.80 9.20
CA SER A 127 2.41 -10.42 9.28
C SER A 127 2.05 -9.86 7.91
N LEU A 128 2.88 -10.11 6.89
CA LEU A 128 2.62 -9.63 5.54
C LEU A 128 1.50 -10.39 4.86
N ARG A 129 1.36 -11.70 5.11
CA ARG A 129 0.19 -12.47 4.68
C ARG A 129 -1.11 -11.92 5.28
N LEU A 130 -1.12 -11.69 6.59
CA LEU A 130 -2.29 -11.11 7.26
C LEU A 130 -2.61 -9.72 6.70
N ALA A 131 -1.62 -8.88 6.45
CA ALA A 131 -1.83 -7.55 5.88
C ALA A 131 -2.48 -7.61 4.48
N GLY A 132 -2.02 -8.49 3.61
CA GLY A 132 -2.61 -8.70 2.28
C GLY A 132 -4.05 -9.22 2.35
N ALA A 133 -4.29 -10.22 3.20
CA ALA A 133 -5.62 -10.82 3.39
C ALA A 133 -6.62 -9.81 4.01
N GLN A 134 -6.17 -9.00 4.99
CA GLN A 134 -6.98 -7.93 5.56
C GLN A 134 -7.37 -6.89 4.52
N ALA A 135 -6.42 -6.43 3.72
CA ALA A 135 -6.69 -5.47 2.67
C ALA A 135 -7.68 -6.03 1.64
N ARG A 136 -7.49 -7.28 1.19
CA ARG A 136 -8.44 -7.97 0.31
C ARG A 136 -9.85 -8.01 0.91
N ARG A 137 -9.96 -8.37 2.18
CA ARG A 137 -11.25 -8.45 2.87
C ARG A 137 -11.94 -7.09 2.95
N VAL A 138 -11.22 -6.03 3.29
CA VAL A 138 -11.78 -4.67 3.34
C VAL A 138 -12.30 -4.23 1.96
N LEU A 139 -11.56 -4.52 0.89
CA LEU A 139 -12.01 -4.22 -0.48
C LEU A 139 -13.28 -5.02 -0.85
N LEU A 140 -13.33 -6.30 -0.52
CA LEU A 140 -14.50 -7.16 -0.74
C LEU A 140 -15.73 -6.65 0.03
N ASP A 141 -15.58 -6.30 1.31
CA ASP A 141 -16.66 -5.77 2.13
C ASP A 141 -17.20 -4.43 1.57
N ALA A 142 -16.33 -3.55 1.09
CA ALA A 142 -16.73 -2.29 0.47
C ALA A 142 -17.56 -2.52 -0.82
N VAL A 143 -17.17 -3.48 -1.66
CA VAL A 143 -17.89 -3.82 -2.88
C VAL A 143 -19.20 -4.55 -2.58
N ALA A 144 -19.20 -5.45 -1.59
CA ALA A 144 -20.40 -6.14 -1.13
C ALA A 144 -21.48 -5.14 -0.68
N ALA A 145 -21.09 -4.15 0.12
CA ALA A 145 -21.96 -3.06 0.54
C ALA A 145 -22.46 -2.23 -0.65
N LYS A 146 -21.57 -1.83 -1.56
CA LYS A 146 -21.92 -1.02 -2.74
C LYS A 146 -22.88 -1.74 -3.69
N TRP A 147 -22.68 -3.04 -3.87
CA TRP A 147 -23.50 -3.84 -4.80
C TRP A 147 -24.72 -4.47 -4.15
N ALA A 148 -24.87 -4.37 -2.83
CA ALA A 148 -25.91 -5.00 -2.03
C ALA A 148 -25.96 -6.52 -2.26
N VAL A 149 -24.80 -7.19 -2.19
CA VAL A 149 -24.64 -8.63 -2.34
C VAL A 149 -23.87 -9.21 -1.16
N PRO A 150 -24.04 -10.47 -0.81
CA PRO A 150 -23.21 -11.14 0.19
C PRO A 150 -21.74 -11.15 -0.25
N VAL A 151 -20.81 -10.94 0.69
CA VAL A 151 -19.37 -11.01 0.40
C VAL A 151 -18.94 -12.37 -0.13
N SER A 152 -19.64 -13.44 0.27
CA SER A 152 -19.39 -14.82 -0.18
C SER A 152 -19.66 -15.06 -1.67
N GLU A 153 -20.39 -14.16 -2.34
CA GLU A 153 -20.62 -14.22 -3.78
C GLU A 153 -19.54 -13.49 -4.58
N LEU A 154 -18.64 -12.79 -3.88
CA LEU A 154 -17.53 -12.07 -4.50
C LEU A 154 -16.27 -12.94 -4.50
N SER A 155 -15.48 -12.78 -5.53
CA SER A 155 -14.13 -13.35 -5.66
C SER A 155 -13.17 -12.32 -6.19
N THR A 156 -11.87 -12.57 -6.03
CA THR A 156 -10.81 -11.72 -6.54
C THR A 156 -10.09 -12.38 -7.71
N GLU A 157 -9.67 -11.56 -8.65
CA GLU A 157 -8.72 -11.84 -9.73
C GLU A 157 -7.63 -10.77 -9.67
N PRO A 158 -6.53 -10.82 -10.43
CA PRO A 158 -5.45 -9.85 -10.31
C PRO A 158 -5.93 -8.39 -10.32
N SER A 159 -5.95 -7.75 -9.14
CA SER A 159 -6.42 -6.38 -8.88
C SER A 159 -7.86 -6.08 -9.31
N VAL A 160 -8.75 -7.08 -9.34
CA VAL A 160 -10.16 -6.94 -9.75
C VAL A 160 -11.05 -7.76 -8.82
N ILE A 161 -12.19 -7.20 -8.38
CA ILE A 161 -13.25 -7.93 -7.70
C ILE A 161 -14.32 -8.33 -8.71
N VAL A 162 -14.80 -9.57 -8.60
CA VAL A 162 -15.76 -10.18 -9.52
C VAL A 162 -16.96 -10.73 -8.75
N HIS A 163 -18.15 -10.42 -9.22
CA HIS A 163 -19.39 -11.08 -8.83
C HIS A 163 -19.85 -12.01 -9.95
N LYS A 164 -19.53 -13.29 -9.83
CA LYS A 164 -19.74 -14.28 -10.91
C LYS A 164 -21.20 -14.40 -11.36
N ALA A 165 -22.14 -14.31 -10.41
CA ALA A 165 -23.58 -14.46 -10.73
C ALA A 165 -24.11 -13.37 -11.67
N SER A 166 -23.62 -12.14 -11.57
CA SER A 166 -24.06 -11.03 -12.44
C SER A 166 -23.04 -10.62 -13.50
N GLY A 167 -21.85 -11.18 -13.50
CA GLY A 167 -20.76 -10.78 -14.39
C GLY A 167 -20.15 -9.42 -14.06
N ARG A 168 -20.56 -8.75 -12.98
CA ARG A 168 -19.99 -7.44 -12.58
C ARG A 168 -18.53 -7.60 -12.17
N ARG A 169 -17.72 -6.61 -12.54
CA ARG A 169 -16.30 -6.53 -12.27
C ARG A 169 -15.94 -5.10 -11.87
N ILE A 170 -15.00 -4.93 -10.95
CA ILE A 170 -14.50 -3.62 -10.52
C ILE A 170 -13.02 -3.72 -10.14
N GLY A 171 -12.20 -2.77 -10.63
CA GLY A 171 -10.77 -2.70 -10.30
C GLY A 171 -10.51 -2.13 -8.90
N TYR A 172 -9.39 -2.52 -8.29
CA TYR A 172 -9.03 -2.04 -6.95
C TYR A 172 -8.90 -0.51 -6.87
N GLY A 173 -8.38 0.15 -7.91
CA GLY A 173 -8.32 1.61 -7.96
C GLY A 173 -9.70 2.27 -7.94
N GLU A 174 -10.70 1.69 -8.62
CA GLU A 174 -12.08 2.17 -8.59
C GLU A 174 -12.71 1.94 -7.21
N VAL A 175 -12.38 0.82 -6.54
CA VAL A 175 -12.83 0.55 -5.16
C VAL A 175 -12.21 1.55 -4.21
N ALA A 176 -10.93 1.86 -4.35
CA ALA A 176 -10.20 2.84 -3.54
C ALA A 176 -10.88 4.21 -3.50
N ALA A 177 -11.55 4.61 -4.58
CA ALA A 177 -12.25 5.89 -4.68
C ALA A 177 -13.48 6.03 -3.73
N PHE A 178 -14.02 4.92 -3.22
CA PHE A 178 -15.20 4.96 -2.33
C PHE A 178 -15.07 4.09 -1.07
N ALA A 179 -14.10 3.20 -1.00
CA ALA A 179 -13.91 2.34 0.15
C ALA A 179 -13.47 3.18 1.37
N ALA A 180 -14.10 2.92 2.51
CA ALA A 180 -13.68 3.47 3.79
C ALA A 180 -12.78 2.47 4.52
N VAL A 181 -11.73 2.96 5.17
CA VAL A 181 -10.93 2.13 6.07
C VAL A 181 -11.73 1.93 7.35
N PRO A 182 -12.03 0.69 7.77
CA PRO A 182 -12.76 0.45 9.00
C PRO A 182 -11.89 0.86 10.21
N ALA A 183 -12.56 1.30 11.29
CA ALA A 183 -11.86 1.68 12.54
C ALA A 183 -11.07 0.51 13.14
N GLU A 184 -11.56 -0.71 12.95
CA GLU A 184 -10.86 -1.95 13.30
C GLU A 184 -10.73 -2.82 12.05
N LEU A 185 -9.51 -3.26 11.76
CA LEU A 185 -9.26 -4.16 10.64
C LEU A 185 -9.92 -5.53 10.90
N PRO A 186 -10.42 -6.19 9.84
CA PRO A 186 -11.03 -7.50 9.97
C PRO A 186 -10.03 -8.51 10.54
N LYS A 187 -10.50 -9.33 11.46
CA LYS A 187 -9.73 -10.47 11.96
C LYS A 187 -9.71 -11.53 10.85
N ILE A 188 -8.52 -11.96 10.48
CA ILE A 188 -8.29 -13.02 9.51
C ILE A 188 -7.92 -14.29 10.28
N ASP A 189 -8.68 -15.35 10.11
CA ASP A 189 -8.29 -16.65 10.63
C ASP A 189 -7.16 -17.22 9.76
N PRO A 190 -6.17 -17.93 10.33
CA PRO A 190 -5.14 -18.61 9.55
C PRO A 190 -5.68 -19.55 8.46
N SER A 191 -6.88 -20.10 8.64
CA SER A 191 -7.56 -20.93 7.63
C SER A 191 -8.09 -20.14 6.43
N ASP A 192 -8.24 -18.81 6.56
CA ASP A 192 -8.68 -17.92 5.47
C ASP A 192 -7.51 -17.48 4.58
N LEU A 193 -6.28 -17.74 5.00
CA LEU A 193 -5.09 -17.48 4.19
C LEU A 193 -5.01 -18.49 3.05
N LYS A 194 -4.46 -18.08 1.92
CA LYS A 194 -4.29 -18.95 0.77
C LYS A 194 -3.42 -20.16 1.12
N PRO A 195 -3.82 -21.39 0.78
CA PRO A 195 -3.05 -22.58 1.11
C PRO A 195 -1.72 -22.65 0.35
N THR A 196 -1.65 -22.01 -0.80
CA THR A 196 -0.47 -21.98 -1.67
C THR A 196 -0.26 -20.57 -2.20
N LEU A 197 0.98 -20.11 -2.17
CA LEU A 197 1.38 -18.82 -2.75
C LEU A 197 1.94 -19.06 -4.16
N SER A 198 1.26 -18.50 -5.17
CA SER A 198 1.58 -18.77 -6.59
C SER A 198 2.67 -17.83 -7.14
N LEU A 199 2.68 -16.56 -6.71
CA LEU A 199 3.66 -15.56 -7.17
C LEU A 199 5.08 -15.85 -6.67
N ILE A 200 5.23 -16.61 -5.60
CA ILE A 200 6.54 -17.00 -5.03
C ILE A 200 7.26 -18.06 -5.88
N HIS A 201 6.54 -18.69 -6.80
CA HIS A 201 7.03 -19.77 -7.65
C HIS A 201 7.26 -19.34 -9.11
N ILE A 202 7.27 -18.04 -9.37
CA ILE A 202 7.56 -17.50 -10.70
C ILE A 202 9.06 -17.32 -10.91
#